data_edb3380bc8b03cd661da6da97c26b46b
#
_entry.id   edb3380bc8b03cd661da6da97c26b46b
#
_cell.length_a   1.000
_cell.length_b   1.000
_cell.length_c   1.000
_cell.angle_alpha   90.00
_cell.angle_beta   90.00
_cell.angle_gamma   90.00
#
_symmetry.space_group_name_H-M   'P 1'
#
loop_
_entity.id
_entity.type
_entity.pdbx_description
1 polymer ?
#
loop_
_entity_poly.entity_id
_entity_poly.type
_entity_poly.pdbx_seq_one_letter_code
_entity_poly.pdbx_strand_id
1 'polypeptide(L)' 'PGTRVRHAVFGPGTVLELDPAQRAQLVQFDSMPTPRLLSLRTKLERI' A
#
# COMPACT_ATOMS: atom_id res chain seq x y z
N PRO A 1 -5.57 -8.06 -2.10
CA PRO A 1 -6.02 -7.11 -3.12
C PRO A 1 -7.30 -6.42 -2.69
N GLY A 2 -7.37 -5.13 -2.91
CA GLY A 2 -8.55 -4.36 -2.56
C GLY A 2 -8.64 -3.95 -1.09
N THR A 3 -7.70 -4.34 -0.25
CA THR A 3 -7.69 -3.95 1.15
C THR A 3 -7.40 -2.45 1.26
N ARG A 4 -8.23 -1.75 2.03
CA ARG A 4 -8.00 -0.34 2.30
C ARG A 4 -7.04 -0.19 3.47
N VAL A 5 -6.08 0.71 3.29
CA VAL A 5 -5.05 0.98 4.31
C VAL A 5 -4.81 2.47 4.39
N ARG A 6 -4.10 2.88 5.44
CA ARG A 6 -3.69 4.28 5.60
C ARG A 6 -2.22 4.33 6.01
N HIS A 7 -1.47 5.15 5.29
CA HIS A 7 -0.07 5.42 5.58
C HIS A 7 0.03 6.72 6.37
N ALA A 8 0.95 6.78 7.32
CA ALA A 8 1.11 7.98 8.18
C ALA A 8 1.46 9.24 7.38
N VAL A 9 2.19 9.08 6.28
CA VAL A 9 2.61 10.20 5.43
C VAL A 9 1.74 10.34 4.19
N PHE A 10 1.48 9.22 3.49
CA PHE A 10 0.79 9.25 2.20
C PHE A 10 -0.73 9.24 2.32
N GLY A 11 -1.26 8.92 3.49
CA GLY A 11 -2.70 8.90 3.70
C GLY A 11 -3.34 7.58 3.23
N PRO A 12 -4.66 7.63 2.95
CA PRO A 12 -5.39 6.40 2.61
C PRO A 12 -5.04 5.89 1.21
N GLY A 13 -5.14 4.58 1.05
CA GLY A 13 -4.88 3.92 -0.22
C GLY A 13 -5.48 2.52 -0.26
N THR A 14 -5.27 1.84 -1.38
CA THR A 14 -5.76 0.49 -1.62
C THR A 14 -4.59 -0.40 -2.01
N VAL A 15 -4.49 -1.55 -1.36
CA VAL A 15 -3.48 -2.55 -1.73
C VAL A 15 -3.95 -3.24 -3.00
N LEU A 16 -3.16 -3.09 -4.07
CA LEU A 16 -3.47 -3.70 -5.37
C LEU A 16 -2.93 -5.11 -5.47
N GLU A 17 -1.70 -5.31 -5.02
CA GLU A 17 -1.04 -6.61 -5.11
C GLU A 17 -0.10 -6.81 -3.93
N LEU A 18 0.07 -8.08 -3.56
CA LEU A 18 1.07 -8.50 -2.60
C LEU A 18 2.06 -9.43 -3.30
N ASP A 19 3.34 -9.24 -3.03
CA ASP A 19 4.38 -10.10 -3.56
C ASP A 19 5.21 -10.64 -2.40
N PRO A 20 4.80 -11.77 -1.80
CA PRO A 20 5.52 -12.34 -0.67
C PRO A 20 6.94 -12.75 -1.00
N ALA A 21 7.19 -13.17 -2.24
CA ALA A 21 8.52 -13.61 -2.66
C ALA A 21 9.53 -12.48 -2.61
N GLN A 22 9.10 -11.27 -2.93
CA GLN A 22 9.93 -10.08 -2.89
C GLN A 22 9.72 -9.25 -1.63
N ARG A 23 8.80 -9.68 -0.78
CA ARG A 23 8.41 -8.96 0.44
C ARG A 23 8.00 -7.53 0.12
N ALA A 24 7.18 -7.39 -0.91
CA ALA A 24 6.73 -6.09 -1.41
C ALA A 24 5.23 -6.07 -1.58
N GLN A 25 4.68 -4.87 -1.58
CA GLN A 25 3.26 -4.66 -1.85
C GLN A 25 3.09 -3.43 -2.71
N LEU A 26 2.13 -3.50 -3.63
CA LEU A 26 1.79 -2.40 -4.51
C LEU A 26 0.55 -1.72 -3.97
N VAL A 27 0.66 -0.43 -3.64
CA VAL A 27 -0.42 0.32 -3.02
C VAL A 27 -0.72 1.56 -3.85
N GLN A 28 -1.98 1.73 -4.23
CA GLN A 28 -2.45 2.94 -4.89
C GLN A 28 -2.99 3.88 -3.82
N PHE A 29 -2.25 4.94 -3.52
CA PHE A 29 -2.71 5.96 -2.59
C PHE A 29 -3.68 6.91 -3.30
N ASP A 30 -4.75 7.29 -2.61
CA ASP A 30 -5.80 8.11 -3.20
C ASP A 30 -5.29 9.47 -3.69
N SER A 31 -4.28 10.02 -3.03
CA SER A 31 -3.72 11.32 -3.38
C SER A 31 -2.63 11.26 -4.45
N MET A 32 -2.28 10.06 -4.93
CA MET A 32 -1.20 9.89 -5.88
C MET A 32 -1.73 9.39 -7.23
N PRO A 33 -1.14 9.85 -8.35
CA PRO A 33 -1.60 9.43 -9.67
C PRO A 33 -1.19 7.99 -10.04
N THR A 34 -0.11 7.48 -9.44
CA THR A 34 0.39 6.14 -9.76
C THR A 34 0.61 5.34 -8.49
N PRO A 35 0.49 4.00 -8.56
CA PRO A 35 0.74 3.16 -7.40
C PRO A 35 2.22 3.18 -6.99
N ARG A 36 2.45 2.92 -5.71
CA ARG A 36 3.80 2.84 -5.16
C ARG A 36 4.08 1.43 -4.68
N LEU A 37 5.31 0.99 -4.92
CA LEU A 37 5.77 -0.30 -4.41
C LEU A 37 6.42 -0.07 -3.05
N LEU A 38 5.89 -0.74 -2.05
CA LEU A 38 6.35 -0.61 -0.66
C LEU A 38 6.82 -1.96 -0.14
N SER A 39 7.73 -1.91 0.85
CA SER A 39 8.10 -3.11 1.57
C SER A 39 6.91 -3.61 2.40
N LEU A 40 6.77 -4.93 2.55
CA LEU A 40 5.77 -5.49 3.45
C LEU A 40 6.01 -5.08 4.90
N ARG A 41 7.19 -4.59 5.22
CA ARG A 41 7.53 -4.10 6.56
C ARG A 41 7.03 -2.67 6.80
N THR A 42 6.58 -1.98 5.77
CA THR A 42 6.02 -0.64 5.91
C THR A 42 4.78 -0.70 6.78
N LYS A 43 4.75 0.16 7.78
CA LYS A 43 3.64 0.18 8.72
C LYS A 43 2.43 0.84 8.09
N LEU A 44 1.38 0.07 7.91
CA LEU A 44 0.11 0.56 7.37
C LEU A 44 -1.01 0.16 8.31
N GLU A 45 -1.99 1.06 8.47
CA GLU A 45 -3.19 0.77 9.25
C GLU A 45 -4.29 0.30 8.32
N ARG A 46 -5.04 -0.70 8.74
CA ARG A 46 -6.28 -1.06 8.04
C ARG A 46 -7.37 -0.06 8.38
N ILE A 47 -8.07 0.33 7.36
CA ILE A 47 -9.20 1.23 7.53
C ILE A 47 -10.50 0.42 7.55
#